data_59efde1d0a0d5994264a0fba256c83d2
#
_entry.id   59efde1d0a0d5994264a0fba256c83d2
#
_cell.length_a   1.000
_cell.length_b   1.000
_cell.length_c   1.000
_cell.angle_alpha   90.00
_cell.angle_beta   90.00
_cell.angle_gamma   90.00
#
_symmetry.space_group_name_H-M   'P 1'
#
loop_
_entity.id
_entity.type
_entity.pdbx_description
1 polymer ?
#
loop_
_entity_poly.entity_id
_entity_poly.type
_entity_poly.pdbx_seq_one_letter_code
_entity_poly.pdbx_strand_id
1 'polypeptide(L)'
;MAEFNWTPDELQEIVDGNPLVLFMKGTPQQPMCGFSNRAAMVLQQIGEPFVSVDVLSDPKAIPSVCEWADFPTMPQIYVHGELIGGSDIA
;
A
#
# COMPACT_ATOMS: atom_id res chain seq x y z
N MET A 1 18.45 8.09 -13.26
CA MET A 1 17.26 7.41 -12.74
C MET A 1 16.56 8.31 -11.73
N ALA A 2 15.29 8.54 -11.94
CA ALA A 2 14.53 9.43 -11.05
C ALA A 2 14.28 8.75 -9.70
N GLU A 3 14.48 9.48 -8.62
CA GLU A 3 14.11 9.00 -7.30
C GLU A 3 12.60 9.02 -7.14
N PHE A 4 12.09 8.06 -6.39
CA PHE A 4 10.69 8.04 -6.02
C PHE A 4 10.48 9.01 -4.86
N ASN A 5 9.67 10.03 -5.05
CA ASN A 5 9.51 11.12 -4.09
C ASN A 5 8.17 11.10 -3.36
N TRP A 6 7.36 10.09 -3.58
CA TRP A 6 6.05 9.92 -2.91
C TRP A 6 5.11 11.10 -3.19
N THR A 7 5.20 11.68 -4.39
CA THR A 7 4.27 12.74 -4.80
C THR A 7 2.91 12.14 -5.14
N PRO A 8 1.83 12.94 -5.07
CA PRO A 8 0.50 12.44 -5.44
C PRO A 8 0.46 11.84 -6.85
N ASP A 9 1.17 12.44 -7.80
CA ASP A 9 1.21 11.93 -9.18
C ASP A 9 1.87 10.56 -9.24
N GLU A 10 2.96 10.37 -8.51
CA GLU A 10 3.66 9.09 -8.46
C GLU A 10 2.81 8.00 -7.81
N LEU A 11 2.14 8.35 -6.71
CA LEU A 11 1.26 7.41 -6.01
C LEU A 11 0.07 7.02 -6.88
N GLN A 12 -0.52 8.00 -7.56
CA GLN A 12 -1.64 7.75 -8.46
C GLN A 12 -1.24 6.82 -9.61
N GLU A 13 -0.02 7.00 -10.13
CA GLU A 13 0.49 6.17 -11.20
C GLU A 13 0.64 4.71 -10.77
N ILE A 14 1.08 4.47 -9.54
CA ILE A 14 1.20 3.11 -9.02
C ILE A 14 -0.17 2.43 -8.97
N VAL A 15 -1.18 3.09 -8.41
CA VAL A 15 -2.49 2.47 -8.25
C VAL A 15 -3.26 2.37 -9.55
N ASP A 16 -3.01 3.26 -10.50
CA ASP A 16 -3.64 3.19 -11.81
C ASP A 16 -3.01 2.13 -12.70
N GLY A 17 -1.72 1.88 -12.52
CA GLY A 17 -0.98 0.92 -13.33
C GLY A 17 -1.08 -0.52 -12.87
N ASN A 18 -1.71 -0.80 -11.74
CA ASN A 18 -1.76 -2.14 -11.16
C ASN A 18 -3.15 -2.43 -10.60
N PRO A 19 -3.70 -3.63 -10.88
CA PRO A 19 -5.06 -3.95 -10.40
C PRO A 19 -5.17 -4.09 -8.88
N LEU A 20 -4.10 -4.56 -8.22
CA LEU A 20 -4.07 -4.67 -6.76
C LEU A 20 -2.79 -4.05 -6.24
N VAL A 21 -2.92 -3.11 -5.29
CA VAL A 21 -1.78 -2.45 -4.65
C VAL A 21 -1.99 -2.45 -3.15
N LEU A 22 -0.95 -2.81 -2.42
CA LEU A 22 -0.94 -2.80 -0.96
C LEU A 22 0.15 -1.87 -0.46
N PHE A 23 -0.23 -0.80 0.22
CA PHE A 23 0.71 0.02 0.98
C PHE A 23 0.78 -0.54 2.39
N MET A 24 1.95 -0.99 2.82
CA MET A 24 2.09 -1.68 4.09
C MET A 24 3.37 -1.29 4.81
N LYS A 25 3.43 -1.58 6.09
CA LYS A 25 4.65 -1.40 6.89
C LYS A 25 5.48 -2.67 6.77
N GLY A 26 6.60 -2.57 6.03
CA GLY A 26 7.44 -3.71 5.71
C GLY A 26 7.08 -4.33 4.36
N THR A 27 7.34 -5.61 4.23
CA THR A 27 7.06 -6.38 3.01
C THR A 27 6.20 -7.59 3.34
N PRO A 28 5.56 -8.22 2.35
CA PRO A 28 4.79 -9.44 2.62
C PRO A 28 5.63 -10.56 3.24
N GLN A 29 6.93 -10.60 2.91
CA GLN A 29 7.84 -11.60 3.46
C GLN A 29 8.34 -11.21 4.86
N GLN A 30 8.33 -9.93 5.19
CA GLN A 30 8.81 -9.42 6.46
C GLN A 30 7.95 -8.23 6.92
N PRO A 31 6.70 -8.51 7.29
CA PRO A 31 5.81 -7.43 7.75
C PRO A 31 6.27 -6.91 9.11
N MET A 32 6.21 -5.58 9.26
CA MET A 32 6.64 -4.90 10.46
C MET A 32 5.46 -4.46 11.33
N CYS A 33 4.25 -4.90 11.00
CA CYS A 33 3.03 -4.53 11.70
C CYS A 33 2.04 -5.67 11.54
N GLY A 34 1.34 -6.03 12.62
CA GLY A 34 0.36 -7.13 12.59
C GLY A 34 -0.78 -6.86 11.62
N PHE A 35 -1.23 -5.62 11.51
CA PHE A 35 -2.28 -5.26 10.57
C PHE A 35 -1.81 -5.38 9.12
N SER A 36 -0.56 -4.98 8.84
CA SER A 36 0.03 -5.13 7.51
C SER A 36 0.20 -6.60 7.14
N ASN A 37 0.62 -7.43 8.09
CA ASN A 37 0.73 -8.86 7.89
C ASN A 37 -0.62 -9.46 7.50
N ARG A 38 -1.67 -9.09 8.22
CA ARG A 38 -3.02 -9.58 7.94
C ARG A 38 -3.49 -9.20 6.55
N ALA A 39 -3.29 -7.95 6.14
CA ALA A 39 -3.67 -7.49 4.81
C ALA A 39 -2.93 -8.24 3.73
N ALA A 40 -1.63 -8.44 3.90
CA ALA A 40 -0.82 -9.20 2.93
C ALA A 40 -1.29 -10.65 2.83
N MET A 41 -1.61 -11.28 3.97
CA MET A 41 -2.10 -12.65 3.97
C MET A 41 -3.44 -12.78 3.22
N VAL A 42 -4.33 -11.83 3.42
CA VAL A 42 -5.63 -11.84 2.72
C VAL A 42 -5.44 -11.75 1.22
N LEU A 43 -4.58 -10.85 0.75
CA LEU A 43 -4.31 -10.71 -0.67
C LEU A 43 -3.64 -11.95 -1.26
N GLN A 44 -2.77 -12.59 -0.50
CA GLN A 44 -2.14 -13.84 -0.93
C GLN A 44 -3.16 -14.97 -1.04
N GLN A 45 -4.14 -15.02 -0.16
CA GLN A 45 -5.21 -16.03 -0.19
C GLN A 45 -6.15 -15.85 -1.39
N ILE A 46 -6.33 -14.61 -1.84
CA ILE A 46 -7.13 -14.34 -3.03
C ILE A 46 -6.48 -14.97 -4.27
N GLY A 47 -5.14 -15.06 -4.26
CA GLY A 47 -4.41 -15.70 -5.36
C GLY A 47 -4.15 -14.81 -6.55
N GLU A 48 -4.56 -13.54 -6.50
CA GLU A 48 -4.27 -12.57 -7.55
C GLU A 48 -2.93 -11.88 -7.28
N PRO A 49 -2.14 -11.61 -8.31
CA PRO A 49 -0.89 -10.88 -8.12
C PRO A 49 -1.17 -9.45 -7.64
N PHE A 50 -0.32 -8.98 -6.74
CA PHE A 50 -0.44 -7.61 -6.23
C PHE A 50 0.93 -6.98 -6.07
N VAL A 51 0.96 -5.65 -6.11
CA VAL A 51 2.17 -4.88 -5.86
C VAL A 51 2.13 -4.41 -4.41
N SER A 52 3.21 -4.65 -3.67
CA SER A 52 3.35 -4.15 -2.31
C SER A 52 4.32 -2.98 -2.29
N VAL A 53 3.97 -1.96 -1.51
CA VAL A 53 4.81 -0.77 -1.33
C VAL A 53 5.13 -0.65 0.16
N ASP A 54 6.42 -0.70 0.49
CA ASP A 54 6.89 -0.59 1.86
C ASP A 54 6.95 0.87 2.28
N VAL A 55 6.00 1.30 3.11
CA VAL A 55 5.94 2.69 3.57
C VAL A 55 6.95 2.99 4.68
N LEU A 56 7.70 2.00 5.12
CA LEU A 56 8.82 2.22 6.06
C LEU A 56 10.14 2.44 5.34
N SER A 57 10.17 2.29 4.01
CA SER A 57 11.40 2.46 3.23
C SER A 57 11.88 3.91 3.16
N ASP A 58 11.00 4.87 3.46
CA ASP A 58 11.31 6.30 3.41
C ASP A 58 10.49 7.02 4.47
N PRO A 59 11.11 7.92 5.27
CA PRO A 59 10.36 8.69 6.28
C PRO A 59 9.23 9.55 5.71
N LYS A 60 9.29 9.89 4.42
CA LYS A 60 8.24 10.66 3.76
C LYS A 60 7.03 9.82 3.38
N ALA A 61 7.16 8.50 3.34
CA ALA A 61 6.14 7.62 2.77
C ALA A 61 4.80 7.70 3.49
N ILE A 62 4.80 7.47 4.80
CA ILE A 62 3.54 7.44 5.56
C ILE A 62 2.79 8.77 5.48
N PRO A 63 3.41 9.92 5.78
CA PRO A 63 2.67 11.19 5.69
C PRO A 63 2.20 11.49 4.27
N SER A 64 3.01 11.17 3.26
CA SER A 64 2.62 11.43 1.86
C SER A 64 1.45 10.57 1.42
N VAL A 65 1.48 9.28 1.72
CA VAL A 65 0.41 8.36 1.35
C VAL A 65 -0.88 8.69 2.09
N CYS A 66 -0.79 8.95 3.39
CA CYS A 66 -1.98 9.29 4.19
C CYS A 66 -2.64 10.58 3.71
N GLU A 67 -1.85 11.59 3.37
CA GLU A 67 -2.38 12.85 2.86
C GLU A 67 -3.02 12.68 1.49
N TRP A 68 -2.33 12.00 0.57
CA TRP A 68 -2.84 11.75 -0.76
C TRP A 68 -4.14 10.93 -0.74
N ALA A 69 -4.18 9.90 0.09
CA ALA A 69 -5.34 9.00 0.19
C ALA A 69 -6.47 9.56 1.03
N ASP A 70 -6.20 10.59 1.83
CA ASP A 70 -7.14 11.09 2.84
C ASP A 70 -7.57 9.94 3.77
N PHE A 71 -6.60 9.11 4.17
CA PHE A 71 -6.83 7.93 5.00
C PHE A 71 -5.68 7.84 6.01
N PRO A 72 -5.94 7.86 7.31
CA PRO A 72 -4.91 8.14 8.32
C PRO A 72 -4.02 6.95 8.70
N THR A 73 -4.34 5.75 8.27
CA THR A 73 -3.64 4.56 8.79
C THR A 73 -3.13 3.66 7.66
N MET A 74 -2.20 2.79 8.02
CA MET A 74 -1.71 1.70 7.19
C MET A 74 -2.17 0.38 7.83
N PRO A 75 -2.34 -0.67 7.07
CA PRO A 75 -2.17 -0.80 5.62
C PRO A 75 -3.30 -0.16 4.83
N GLN A 76 -3.07 0.06 3.53
CA GLN A 76 -4.09 0.53 2.59
C GLN A 76 -4.11 -0.38 1.38
N ILE A 77 -5.31 -0.81 0.98
CA ILE A 77 -5.50 -1.71 -0.16
C ILE A 77 -6.24 -0.96 -1.26
N TYR A 78 -5.69 -1.00 -2.46
CA TYR A 78 -6.29 -0.38 -3.65
C TYR A 78 -6.64 -1.46 -4.66
N VAL A 79 -7.86 -1.38 -5.20
CA VAL A 79 -8.33 -2.26 -6.27
C VAL A 79 -8.71 -1.38 -7.45
N HIS A 80 -8.03 -1.58 -8.57
CA HIS A 80 -8.25 -0.79 -9.79
C HIS A 80 -8.21 0.71 -9.54
N GLY A 81 -7.25 1.15 -8.73
CA GLY A 81 -7.05 2.56 -8.41
C GLY A 81 -7.95 3.11 -7.32
N GLU A 82 -8.80 2.30 -6.73
CA GLU A 82 -9.74 2.72 -5.70
C GLU A 82 -9.36 2.19 -4.33
N LEU A 83 -9.29 3.07 -3.34
CA LEU A 83 -9.02 2.67 -1.97
C LEU A 83 -10.24 1.97 -1.39
N ILE A 84 -10.07 0.70 -1.02
CA ILE A 84 -11.16 -0.09 -0.46
C ILE A 84 -11.05 -0.26 1.06
N GLY A 85 -9.94 0.17 1.66
CA GLY A 85 -9.76 0.15 3.10
C GLY A 85 -8.45 -0.46 3.53
N GLY A 86 -8.39 -0.89 4.77
CA GLY A 86 -7.21 -1.48 5.39
C GLY A 86 -7.47 -2.91 5.85
N SER A 87 -6.81 -3.30 6.94
CA SER A 87 -6.92 -4.67 7.47
C SER A 87 -8.33 -5.02 7.94
N ASP A 88 -9.16 -4.02 8.21
CA ASP A 88 -10.52 -4.21 8.69
C ASP A 88 -11.47 -4.80 7.63
N ILE A 89 -11.10 -4.74 6.36
CA ILE A 89 -11.89 -5.38 5.30
C ILE A 89 -11.55 -6.86 5.14
N ALA A 90 -10.53 -7.30 5.82
CA ALA A 90 -10.05 -8.68 5.72
C ALA A 90 -11.00 -9.70 6.38
#